data_e10ced0807087541a2f4975e75cb6643
#
_entry.id   e10ced0807087541a2f4975e75cb6643
#
_cell.length_a   1.000
_cell.length_b   1.000
_cell.length_c   1.000
_cell.angle_alpha   90.00
_cell.angle_beta   90.00
_cell.angle_gamma   90.00
#
_symmetry.space_group_name_H-M   'P 1'
#
loop_
_entity.id
_entity.type
_entity.pdbx_description
1 polymer ?
#
loop_
_entity_poly.entity_id
_entity_poly.type
_entity_poly.pdbx_seq_one_letter_code
_entity_poly.pdbx_strand_id
1 'polypeptide(L)'
;MYYRLGSLRFDLTRRTDAMTAVIRAAMGHLTNADVTDDTAAMLAFLDAQDRVRPGPVGCVGHCMSGRYITTVAARFPTRIAAAASLYGVGIVSDAADSAHLLLGQVKAELYYGFAEVDSTVPANVIPDLRAALDRAGTKYRIDIHPGTQHGFCFAERQAYAPVAAEEAWGRVLGLWERNLR
;
A
#
# COMPACT_ATOMS: atom_id res chain seq x y z
N MET A 1 6.95 -3.79 -9.98
CA MET A 1 5.60 -3.90 -10.54
C MET A 1 5.55 -3.84 -12.07
N TYR A 2 6.18 -2.86 -12.71
CA TYR A 2 6.08 -2.73 -14.19
C TYR A 2 6.97 -3.68 -14.98
N TYR A 3 7.75 -4.54 -14.33
CA TYR A 3 8.65 -5.48 -14.99
C TYR A 3 7.93 -6.44 -15.98
N ARG A 4 6.64 -6.71 -15.75
CA ARG A 4 5.80 -7.50 -16.69
C ARG A 4 5.62 -6.82 -18.06
N LEU A 5 5.84 -5.50 -18.12
CA LEU A 5 5.80 -4.70 -19.35
C LEU A 5 7.20 -4.43 -19.92
N GLY A 6 8.24 -5.06 -19.36
CA GLY A 6 9.61 -4.86 -19.73
C GLY A 6 10.38 -3.91 -18.81
N SER A 7 11.58 -3.48 -19.21
CA SER A 7 12.42 -2.58 -18.41
C SER A 7 11.99 -1.13 -18.59
N LEU A 8 11.08 -0.67 -17.72
CA LEU A 8 10.62 0.72 -17.69
C LEU A 8 11.34 1.46 -16.56
N ARG A 9 12.11 2.48 -16.93
CA ARG A 9 12.72 3.43 -15.99
C ARG A 9 12.28 4.84 -16.32
N PHE A 10 11.85 5.57 -15.31
CA PHE A 10 11.38 6.94 -15.46
C PHE A 10 12.22 7.88 -14.60
N ASP A 11 12.73 8.93 -15.22
CA ASP A 11 13.31 10.07 -14.48
C ASP A 11 12.18 11.01 -14.04
N LEU A 12 11.74 10.85 -12.80
CA LEU A 12 10.65 11.65 -12.24
C LEU A 12 11.02 13.12 -12.01
N THR A 13 12.31 13.46 -12.04
CA THR A 13 12.77 14.86 -11.93
C THR A 13 12.55 15.61 -13.25
N ARG A 14 12.41 14.88 -14.36
CA ARG A 14 12.16 15.38 -15.72
C ARG A 14 10.83 14.86 -16.28
N ARG A 15 9.80 14.90 -15.49
CA ARG A 15 8.50 14.36 -15.87
C ARG A 15 7.89 15.11 -17.05
N THR A 16 7.50 14.35 -18.09
CA THR A 16 6.78 14.85 -19.26
C THR A 16 5.36 14.28 -19.33
N ASP A 17 4.49 14.89 -20.16
CA ASP A 17 3.14 14.36 -20.39
C ASP A 17 3.17 12.96 -21.03
N ALA A 18 4.08 12.72 -21.96
CA ALA A 18 4.28 11.40 -22.56
C ALA A 18 4.68 10.36 -21.51
N MET A 19 5.63 10.67 -20.64
CA MET A 19 6.02 9.79 -19.51
C MET A 19 4.82 9.54 -18.60
N THR A 20 4.03 10.57 -18.30
CA THR A 20 2.82 10.44 -17.47
C THR A 20 1.79 9.52 -18.11
N ALA A 21 1.59 9.61 -19.42
CA ALA A 21 0.68 8.74 -20.15
C ALA A 21 1.14 7.27 -20.12
N VAL A 22 2.43 7.01 -20.32
CA VAL A 22 3.01 5.66 -20.22
C VAL A 22 2.87 5.08 -18.82
N ILE A 23 3.15 5.88 -17.76
CA ILE A 23 2.98 5.45 -16.36
C ILE A 23 1.52 5.09 -16.09
N ARG A 24 0.56 5.92 -16.53
CA ARG A 24 -0.88 5.66 -16.36
C ARG A 24 -1.32 4.39 -17.08
N ALA A 25 -0.87 4.19 -18.31
CA ALA A 25 -1.14 2.96 -19.05
C ALA A 25 -0.59 1.72 -18.34
N ALA A 26 0.67 1.78 -17.87
CA ALA A 26 1.29 0.70 -17.10
C ALA A 26 0.54 0.41 -15.78
N MET A 27 0.06 1.45 -15.09
CA MET A 27 -0.76 1.29 -13.88
C MET A 27 -2.10 0.59 -14.18
N GLY A 28 -2.72 0.90 -15.33
CA GLY A 28 -3.99 0.32 -15.76
C GLY A 28 -3.90 -1.17 -16.13
N HIS A 29 -2.72 -1.66 -16.50
CA HIS A 29 -2.48 -3.07 -16.81
C HIS A 29 -2.25 -3.95 -15.58
N LEU A 30 -1.89 -3.38 -14.44
CA LEU A 30 -1.60 -4.16 -13.24
C LEU A 30 -2.88 -4.52 -12.50
N THR A 31 -3.15 -5.80 -12.35
CA THR A 31 -4.32 -6.35 -11.69
C THR A 31 -4.03 -6.80 -10.24
N ASN A 32 -5.08 -7.00 -9.45
CA ASN A 32 -4.94 -7.63 -8.13
C ASN A 32 -4.41 -9.07 -8.23
N ALA A 33 -4.76 -9.80 -9.30
CA ALA A 33 -4.25 -11.15 -9.55
C ALA A 33 -2.73 -11.13 -9.79
N ASP A 34 -2.23 -10.25 -10.66
CA ASP A 34 -0.78 -10.12 -10.92
C ASP A 34 0.02 -9.84 -9.64
N VAL A 35 -0.48 -8.95 -8.79
CA VAL A 35 0.19 -8.62 -7.53
C VAL A 35 0.13 -9.77 -6.53
N THR A 36 -0.96 -10.54 -6.53
CA THR A 36 -1.10 -11.74 -5.71
C THR A 36 -0.08 -12.80 -6.14
N ASP A 37 0.05 -13.06 -7.44
CA ASP A 37 1.01 -14.02 -8.00
C ASP A 37 2.45 -13.60 -7.71
N ASP A 38 2.77 -12.31 -7.92
CA ASP A 38 4.10 -11.76 -7.61
C ASP A 38 4.40 -11.89 -6.11
N THR A 39 3.41 -11.65 -5.25
CA THR A 39 3.58 -11.79 -3.80
C THR A 39 3.82 -13.25 -3.41
N ALA A 40 3.11 -14.21 -4.01
CA ALA A 40 3.36 -15.63 -3.79
C ALA A 40 4.81 -16.02 -4.15
N ALA A 41 5.28 -15.56 -5.30
CA ALA A 41 6.68 -15.79 -5.73
C ALA A 41 7.70 -15.13 -4.78
N MET A 42 7.44 -13.91 -4.31
CA MET A 42 8.30 -13.24 -3.33
C MET A 42 8.33 -13.96 -1.98
N LEU A 43 7.19 -14.45 -1.49
CA LEU A 43 7.13 -15.23 -0.26
C LEU A 43 7.91 -16.55 -0.39
N ALA A 44 7.74 -17.25 -1.51
CA ALA A 44 8.51 -18.46 -1.80
C ALA A 44 10.01 -18.18 -1.90
N PHE A 45 10.41 -17.06 -2.51
CA PHE A 45 11.80 -16.63 -2.55
C PHE A 45 12.35 -16.38 -1.15
N LEU A 46 11.60 -15.69 -0.28
CA LEU A 46 12.03 -15.44 1.10
C LEU A 46 12.20 -16.74 1.88
N ASP A 47 11.28 -17.70 1.71
CA ASP A 47 11.32 -19.00 2.39
C ASP A 47 12.53 -19.85 1.97
N ALA A 48 13.08 -19.62 0.78
CA ALA A 48 14.27 -20.28 0.27
C ALA A 48 15.60 -19.63 0.71
N GLN A 49 15.57 -18.52 1.47
CA GLN A 49 16.79 -17.82 1.90
C GLN A 49 17.23 -18.25 3.30
N ASP A 50 18.42 -18.79 3.45
CA ASP A 50 18.99 -19.24 4.73
C ASP A 50 19.08 -18.12 5.79
N ARG A 51 19.19 -16.86 5.36
CA ARG A 51 19.30 -15.69 6.25
C ARG A 51 17.98 -15.06 6.63
N VAL A 52 16.88 -15.55 6.09
CA VAL A 52 15.54 -15.06 6.41
C VAL A 52 14.95 -15.93 7.50
N ARG A 53 14.56 -15.31 8.61
CA ARG A 53 13.87 -16.03 9.66
C ARG A 53 12.50 -16.51 9.15
N PRO A 54 12.14 -17.79 9.29
CA PRO A 54 10.79 -18.27 9.01
C PRO A 54 9.74 -17.53 9.85
N GLY A 55 8.59 -17.27 9.25
CA GLY A 55 7.49 -16.66 9.99
C GLY A 55 6.69 -15.62 9.20
N PRO A 56 5.93 -14.78 9.91
CA PRO A 56 5.15 -13.73 9.29
C PRO A 56 6.03 -12.61 8.73
N VAL A 57 5.50 -11.93 7.71
CA VAL A 57 6.15 -10.79 7.08
C VAL A 57 5.27 -9.54 7.18
N GLY A 58 5.91 -8.37 7.13
CA GLY A 58 5.24 -7.08 6.98
C GLY A 58 5.35 -6.56 5.55
N CYS A 59 4.38 -5.79 5.12
CA CYS A 59 4.43 -5.09 3.85
C CYS A 59 4.06 -3.62 3.96
N VAL A 60 4.57 -2.81 3.04
CA VAL A 60 4.22 -1.39 2.89
C VAL A 60 3.96 -1.08 1.44
N GLY A 61 2.94 -0.28 1.19
CA GLY A 61 2.58 0.20 -0.13
C GLY A 61 2.37 1.72 -0.15
N HIS A 62 2.81 2.36 -1.23
CA HIS A 62 2.68 3.79 -1.45
C HIS A 62 1.77 4.05 -2.64
N CYS A 63 0.94 5.08 -2.60
CA CYS A 63 0.12 5.49 -3.73
C CYS A 63 -0.71 4.31 -4.29
N MET A 64 -0.53 3.95 -5.54
CA MET A 64 -1.19 2.82 -6.19
C MET A 64 -1.03 1.50 -5.43
N SER A 65 0.13 1.25 -4.81
CA SER A 65 0.35 0.01 -4.06
C SER A 65 -0.34 -0.05 -2.71
N GLY A 66 -0.92 1.06 -2.24
CA GLY A 66 -1.71 1.09 -1.01
C GLY A 66 -2.92 0.16 -1.04
N ARG A 67 -3.62 0.03 -2.18
CA ARG A 67 -4.71 -0.96 -2.34
C ARG A 67 -4.19 -2.40 -2.34
N TYR A 68 -3.02 -2.62 -2.92
CA TYR A 68 -2.47 -3.97 -3.06
C TYR A 68 -2.03 -4.57 -1.73
N ILE A 69 -1.56 -3.76 -0.77
CA ILE A 69 -1.19 -4.29 0.55
C ILE A 69 -2.40 -4.85 1.30
N THR A 70 -3.56 -4.25 1.13
CA THR A 70 -4.82 -4.76 1.70
C THR A 70 -5.22 -6.07 1.01
N THR A 71 -5.11 -6.11 -0.33
CA THR A 71 -5.38 -7.32 -1.12
C THR A 71 -4.46 -8.48 -0.70
N VAL A 72 -3.14 -8.26 -0.60
CA VAL A 72 -2.21 -9.33 -0.22
C VAL A 72 -2.37 -9.75 1.23
N ALA A 73 -2.70 -8.83 2.15
CA ALA A 73 -3.02 -9.18 3.53
C ALA A 73 -4.24 -10.13 3.62
N ALA A 74 -5.24 -9.94 2.76
CA ALA A 74 -6.40 -10.83 2.67
C ALA A 74 -6.07 -12.16 1.99
N ARG A 75 -5.21 -12.18 0.96
CA ARG A 75 -4.86 -13.39 0.20
C ARG A 75 -3.84 -14.27 0.92
N PHE A 76 -3.01 -13.69 1.79
CA PHE A 76 -1.98 -14.41 2.55
C PHE A 76 -2.14 -14.19 4.06
N PRO A 77 -3.33 -14.49 4.66
CA PRO A 77 -3.64 -14.13 6.04
C PRO A 77 -2.78 -14.82 7.09
N THR A 78 -2.11 -15.93 6.73
CA THR A 78 -1.18 -16.65 7.62
C THR A 78 0.26 -16.17 7.48
N ARG A 79 0.56 -15.40 6.44
CA ARG A 79 1.92 -14.93 6.14
C ARG A 79 2.08 -13.43 6.36
N ILE A 80 1.08 -12.64 6.02
CA ILE A 80 1.10 -11.19 6.25
C ILE A 80 0.52 -10.91 7.63
N ALA A 81 1.36 -10.46 8.57
CA ALA A 81 0.93 -10.09 9.92
C ALA A 81 0.75 -8.59 10.11
N ALA A 82 1.37 -7.79 9.25
CA ALA A 82 1.32 -6.33 9.32
C ALA A 82 1.35 -5.72 7.91
N ALA A 83 0.44 -4.81 7.62
CA ALA A 83 0.41 -4.15 6.32
C ALA A 83 0.12 -2.64 6.47
N ALA A 84 0.94 -1.83 5.80
CA ALA A 84 0.86 -0.38 5.87
C ALA A 84 0.63 0.24 4.48
N SER A 85 -0.33 1.15 4.38
CA SER A 85 -0.64 1.93 3.18
C SER A 85 -0.35 3.40 3.44
N LEU A 86 0.58 3.98 2.69
CA LEU A 86 0.91 5.40 2.77
C LEU A 86 0.34 6.13 1.54
N TYR A 87 -0.54 7.12 1.80
CA TYR A 87 -1.32 7.85 0.78
C TYR A 87 -1.84 6.91 -0.33
N GLY A 88 -2.42 5.77 0.11
CA GLY A 88 -2.93 4.74 -0.79
C GLY A 88 -4.15 5.19 -1.58
N VAL A 89 -4.21 4.82 -2.86
CA VAL A 89 -5.33 5.13 -3.76
C VAL A 89 -6.06 3.87 -4.19
N GLY A 90 -7.35 4.00 -4.49
CA GLY A 90 -8.18 2.90 -4.98
C GLY A 90 -8.41 1.76 -3.98
N ILE A 91 -8.30 2.04 -2.68
CA ILE A 91 -8.54 1.06 -1.61
C ILE A 91 -10.04 0.75 -1.53
N VAL A 92 -10.86 1.77 -1.67
CA VAL A 92 -12.31 1.68 -1.82
C VAL A 92 -12.67 2.10 -3.25
N SER A 93 -13.39 1.28 -3.98
CA SER A 93 -13.87 1.53 -5.33
C SER A 93 -15.08 0.65 -5.65
N ASP A 94 -15.75 0.90 -6.78
CA ASP A 94 -16.89 0.11 -7.26
C ASP A 94 -16.47 -1.19 -7.97
N ALA A 95 -15.17 -1.46 -8.09
CA ALA A 95 -14.68 -2.69 -8.69
C ALA A 95 -15.07 -3.91 -7.83
N ALA A 96 -15.49 -5.00 -8.48
CA ALA A 96 -15.90 -6.23 -7.80
C ALA A 96 -14.78 -6.88 -6.97
N ASP A 97 -13.51 -6.58 -7.28
CA ASP A 97 -12.32 -7.01 -6.56
C ASP A 97 -11.68 -5.90 -5.72
N SER A 98 -12.45 -4.87 -5.38
CA SER A 98 -11.96 -3.75 -4.57
C SER A 98 -11.44 -4.24 -3.22
N ALA A 99 -10.28 -3.71 -2.81
CA ALA A 99 -9.54 -4.20 -1.65
C ALA A 99 -10.36 -4.18 -0.35
N HIS A 100 -11.23 -3.17 -0.15
CA HIS A 100 -12.08 -3.08 1.04
C HIS A 100 -13.10 -4.22 1.18
N LEU A 101 -13.48 -4.88 0.08
CA LEU A 101 -14.40 -6.03 0.09
C LEU A 101 -13.73 -7.31 0.64
N LEU A 102 -12.41 -7.33 0.70
CA LEU A 102 -11.63 -8.48 1.17
C LEU A 102 -11.30 -8.41 2.67
N LEU A 103 -11.65 -7.35 3.36
CA LEU A 103 -11.23 -7.09 4.75
C LEU A 103 -11.64 -8.20 5.72
N GLY A 104 -12.77 -8.89 5.50
CA GLY A 104 -13.19 -10.03 6.32
C GLY A 104 -12.22 -11.23 6.28
N GLN A 105 -11.28 -11.28 5.33
CA GLN A 105 -10.26 -12.31 5.20
C GLN A 105 -8.93 -11.90 5.86
N VAL A 106 -8.77 -10.63 6.24
CA VAL A 106 -7.52 -10.07 6.78
C VAL A 106 -7.37 -10.48 8.25
N LYS A 107 -6.19 -11.01 8.59
CA LYS A 107 -5.77 -11.27 9.97
C LYS A 107 -4.65 -10.33 10.44
N ALA A 108 -4.06 -9.60 9.51
CA ALA A 108 -3.01 -8.62 9.77
C ALA A 108 -3.52 -7.41 10.55
N GLU A 109 -2.66 -6.78 11.32
CA GLU A 109 -2.87 -5.40 11.77
C GLU A 109 -2.57 -4.44 10.61
N LEU A 110 -3.48 -3.50 10.35
CA LEU A 110 -3.40 -2.58 9.22
C LEU A 110 -3.12 -1.14 9.67
N TYR A 111 -2.28 -0.45 8.90
CA TYR A 111 -2.07 0.99 9.05
C TYR A 111 -2.35 1.71 7.74
N TYR A 112 -3.10 2.80 7.82
CA TYR A 112 -3.37 3.70 6.69
C TYR A 112 -2.98 5.12 7.07
N GLY A 113 -1.94 5.65 6.44
CA GLY A 113 -1.54 7.04 6.55
C GLY A 113 -1.98 7.81 5.30
N PHE A 114 -2.92 8.74 5.44
CA PHE A 114 -3.41 9.60 4.36
C PHE A 114 -2.79 10.99 4.45
N ALA A 115 -2.63 11.63 3.29
CA ALA A 115 -2.35 13.06 3.24
C ALA A 115 -3.65 13.84 3.51
N GLU A 116 -3.52 15.04 4.09
CA GLU A 116 -4.67 15.92 4.32
C GLU A 116 -5.27 16.42 3.01
N VAL A 117 -4.42 16.79 2.05
CA VAL A 117 -4.85 17.26 0.73
C VAL A 117 -4.43 16.25 -0.33
N ASP A 118 -5.37 15.43 -0.80
CA ASP A 118 -5.11 14.42 -1.81
C ASP A 118 -6.28 14.31 -2.79
N SER A 119 -6.13 14.92 -3.95
CA SER A 119 -7.15 14.88 -5.01
C SER A 119 -7.35 13.48 -5.62
N THR A 120 -6.47 12.53 -5.31
CA THR A 120 -6.60 11.12 -5.77
C THR A 120 -7.37 10.24 -4.80
N VAL A 121 -7.73 10.78 -3.63
CA VAL A 121 -8.55 10.10 -2.61
C VAL A 121 -9.87 10.85 -2.45
N PRO A 122 -10.98 10.37 -3.08
CA PRO A 122 -12.31 10.95 -2.90
C PRO A 122 -12.73 11.02 -1.44
N ALA A 123 -13.54 12.00 -1.08
CA ALA A 123 -13.91 12.30 0.30
C ALA A 123 -14.62 11.14 1.03
N ASN A 124 -15.30 10.27 0.28
CA ASN A 124 -15.98 9.10 0.84
C ASN A 124 -15.03 7.94 1.18
N VAL A 125 -13.80 7.89 0.62
CA VAL A 125 -12.90 6.73 0.75
C VAL A 125 -12.54 6.45 2.21
N ILE A 126 -12.16 7.45 2.98
CA ILE A 126 -11.75 7.25 4.39
C ILE A 126 -12.94 6.83 5.26
N PRO A 127 -14.12 7.48 5.21
CA PRO A 127 -15.31 7.01 5.93
C PRO A 127 -15.72 5.58 5.56
N ASP A 128 -15.77 5.26 4.26
CA ASP A 128 -16.20 3.95 3.78
C ASP A 128 -15.19 2.85 4.16
N LEU A 129 -13.88 3.15 4.08
CA LEU A 129 -12.82 2.25 4.53
C LEU A 129 -12.95 1.97 6.03
N ARG A 130 -13.16 3.01 6.84
CA ARG A 130 -13.34 2.85 8.29
C ARG A 130 -14.54 1.96 8.60
N ALA A 131 -15.69 2.23 7.98
CA ALA A 131 -16.90 1.42 8.14
C ALA A 131 -16.69 -0.04 7.71
N ALA A 132 -15.91 -0.29 6.66
CA ALA A 132 -15.59 -1.65 6.21
C ALA A 132 -14.64 -2.38 7.18
N LEU A 133 -13.64 -1.69 7.72
CA LEU A 133 -12.71 -2.23 8.73
C LEU A 133 -13.43 -2.58 10.02
N ASP A 134 -14.32 -1.70 10.49
CA ASP A 134 -15.11 -1.91 11.71
C ASP A 134 -16.05 -3.12 11.55
N ARG A 135 -16.74 -3.23 10.40
CA ARG A 135 -17.60 -4.40 10.10
C ARG A 135 -16.82 -5.71 10.05
N ALA A 136 -15.58 -5.67 9.55
CA ALA A 136 -14.72 -6.83 9.45
C ALA A 136 -14.07 -7.23 10.80
N GLY A 137 -14.14 -6.36 11.81
CA GLY A 137 -13.42 -6.55 13.09
C GLY A 137 -11.91 -6.54 12.93
N THR A 138 -11.38 -5.90 11.88
CA THR A 138 -9.95 -5.85 11.58
C THR A 138 -9.26 -4.90 12.54
N LYS A 139 -8.11 -5.28 13.09
CA LYS A 139 -7.29 -4.37 13.88
C LYS A 139 -6.61 -3.36 12.97
N TYR A 140 -6.87 -2.07 13.17
CA TYR A 140 -6.33 -1.04 12.28
C TYR A 140 -6.07 0.30 12.97
N ARG A 141 -5.30 1.13 12.27
CA ARG A 141 -5.13 2.56 12.54
C ARG A 141 -5.21 3.35 11.24
N ILE A 142 -5.92 4.47 11.27
CA ILE A 142 -5.97 5.47 10.18
C ILE A 142 -5.49 6.80 10.75
N ASP A 143 -4.43 7.35 10.17
CA ASP A 143 -3.95 8.71 10.43
C ASP A 143 -4.14 9.57 9.18
N ILE A 144 -4.53 10.84 9.36
CA ILE A 144 -4.49 11.88 8.35
C ILE A 144 -3.39 12.84 8.79
N HIS A 145 -2.38 13.03 7.95
CA HIS A 145 -1.22 13.86 8.27
C HIS A 145 -1.48 15.32 7.88
N PRO A 146 -1.59 16.25 8.86
CA PRO A 146 -1.92 17.64 8.59
C PRO A 146 -0.85 18.33 7.72
N GLY A 147 -1.27 19.26 6.85
CA GLY A 147 -0.39 20.05 5.98
C GLY A 147 0.29 19.27 4.87
N THR A 148 -0.07 17.98 4.65
CA THR A 148 0.60 17.14 3.66
C THR A 148 -0.20 17.00 2.37
N GLN A 149 0.50 16.65 1.29
CA GLN A 149 -0.04 16.33 -0.01
C GLN A 149 0.38 14.91 -0.44
N HIS A 150 -0.28 14.39 -1.47
CA HIS A 150 0.01 13.06 -2.02
C HIS A 150 1.51 12.86 -2.31
N GLY A 151 2.09 11.80 -1.74
CA GLY A 151 3.51 11.48 -1.94
C GLY A 151 4.47 12.12 -0.94
N PHE A 152 3.97 12.62 0.20
CA PHE A 152 4.74 13.36 1.21
C PHE A 152 5.92 12.60 1.85
N CYS A 153 6.02 11.28 1.68
CA CYS A 153 7.11 10.48 2.27
C CYS A 153 8.38 10.41 1.41
N PHE A 154 8.40 10.96 0.20
CA PHE A 154 9.56 10.85 -0.69
C PHE A 154 10.31 12.18 -0.81
N ALA A 155 11.58 12.20 -0.39
CA ALA A 155 12.43 13.39 -0.36
C ALA A 155 12.62 14.04 -1.75
N GLU A 156 12.55 13.25 -2.83
CA GLU A 156 12.71 13.75 -4.19
C GLU A 156 11.44 14.41 -4.76
N ARG A 157 10.35 14.42 -3.99
CA ARG A 157 9.09 15.03 -4.43
C ARG A 157 8.91 16.42 -3.84
N GLN A 158 8.29 17.31 -4.63
CA GLN A 158 7.91 18.65 -4.16
C GLN A 158 6.95 18.60 -2.95
N ALA A 159 6.13 17.54 -2.85
CA ALA A 159 5.20 17.33 -1.74
C ALA A 159 5.88 16.81 -0.47
N TYR A 160 7.21 16.64 -0.44
CA TYR A 160 7.91 16.08 0.71
C TYR A 160 7.68 16.90 1.98
N ALA A 161 7.23 16.23 3.02
CA ALA A 161 7.01 16.79 4.35
C ALA A 161 7.79 15.97 5.38
N PRO A 162 9.04 16.35 5.70
CA PRO A 162 9.97 15.50 6.48
C PRO A 162 9.41 15.06 7.83
N VAL A 163 8.80 15.97 8.58
CA VAL A 163 8.24 15.65 9.91
C VAL A 163 7.11 14.61 9.80
N ALA A 164 6.17 14.83 8.88
CA ALA A 164 5.06 13.89 8.66
C ALA A 164 5.55 12.55 8.08
N ALA A 165 6.58 12.57 7.23
CA ALA A 165 7.19 11.36 6.69
C ALA A 165 7.83 10.51 7.79
N GLU A 166 8.62 11.11 8.68
CA GLU A 166 9.23 10.43 9.82
C GLU A 166 8.17 9.89 10.79
N GLU A 167 7.10 10.65 11.03
CA GLU A 167 5.98 10.18 11.85
C GLU A 167 5.29 8.96 11.22
N ALA A 168 4.97 9.02 9.93
CA ALA A 168 4.36 7.92 9.20
C ALA A 168 5.25 6.66 9.21
N TRP A 169 6.56 6.80 8.98
CA TRP A 169 7.52 5.69 9.08
C TRP A 169 7.65 5.16 10.51
N GLY A 170 7.62 6.02 11.52
CA GLY A 170 7.57 5.60 12.92
C GLY A 170 6.35 4.72 13.22
N ARG A 171 5.18 5.03 12.62
CA ARG A 171 3.98 4.18 12.71
C ARG A 171 4.17 2.82 12.03
N VAL A 172 4.77 2.81 10.84
CA VAL A 172 5.06 1.56 10.09
C VAL A 172 6.03 0.68 10.87
N LEU A 173 7.14 1.23 11.36
CA LEU A 173 8.14 0.48 12.12
C LEU A 173 7.55 -0.07 13.43
N GLY A 174 6.80 0.74 14.18
CA GLY A 174 6.11 0.28 15.38
C GLY A 174 5.04 -0.78 15.10
N LEU A 175 4.37 -0.73 13.95
CA LEU A 175 3.46 -1.78 13.50
C LEU A 175 4.22 -3.10 13.30
N TRP A 176 5.37 -3.06 12.63
CA TRP A 176 6.20 -4.24 12.40
C TRP A 176 6.81 -4.80 13.67
N GLU A 177 7.31 -3.96 14.56
CA GLU A 177 7.84 -4.39 15.86
C GLU A 177 6.83 -5.17 16.69
N ARG A 178 5.55 -4.81 16.66
CA ARG A 178 4.50 -5.51 17.39
C ARG A 178 4.10 -6.85 16.78
N ASN A 179 4.22 -7.00 15.47
CA ASN A 179 3.59 -8.10 14.73
C ASN A 179 4.59 -9.08 14.08
N LEU A 180 5.90 -8.77 14.06
CA LEU A 180 6.91 -9.58 13.38
C LEU A 180 7.95 -10.22 14.34
N ARG A 181 7.62 -10.35 15.60
CA ARG A 181 8.49 -10.97 16.61
C ARG A 181 8.38 -12.48 16.61
#